data_7baafae248d0327cb2108c104755af67
#
_entry.id   7baafae248d0327cb2108c104755af67
#
_cell.length_a   1.000
_cell.length_b   1.000
_cell.length_c   1.000
_cell.angle_alpha   90.00
_cell.angle_beta   90.00
_cell.angle_gamma   90.00
#
_symmetry.space_group_name_H-M   'P 1'
#
loop_
_entity.id
_entity.type
_entity.pdbx_description
1 polymer ?
#
loop_
_entity_poly.entity_id
_entity_poly.type
_entity_poly.pdbx_seq_one_letter_code
_entity_poly.pdbx_strand_id
1 'polypeptide(L)'
;YVGDKNGIKVISQIPVAEASLVAVDALEGVLKAYVGGFDFSKSKFDRAANSKLLPGSSIKPFIYACAFENGLNPSSIFIDGPIIFDDDKLESIWRPRNNSGEFYGPIRLRESLIQSLNIVSIKLVQSLGLPKTIECFKKYQFDNQMLTNDLSICLLYTSDAADERLS
;
A
#
# COMPACT_ATOMS: atom_id res chain seq x y z
N TYR A 1 -10.72 27.18 18.06
CA TYR A 1 -9.73 27.78 17.16
C TYR A 1 -10.40 28.81 16.27
N VAL A 2 -9.80 30.00 16.22
CA VAL A 2 -10.24 31.08 15.35
C VAL A 2 -9.19 31.23 14.23
N GLY A 3 -9.59 30.87 13.01
CA GLY A 3 -8.76 31.07 11.81
C GLY A 3 -9.12 32.34 11.09
N ASP A 4 -8.22 32.85 10.27
CA ASP A 4 -8.48 33.93 9.33
C ASP A 4 -8.58 33.37 7.91
N LYS A 5 -9.69 33.66 7.22
CA LYS A 5 -9.90 33.28 5.83
C LYS A 5 -10.29 34.54 5.06
N ASN A 6 -9.34 35.09 4.32
CA ASN A 6 -9.52 36.33 3.53
C ASN A 6 -9.97 37.52 4.37
N GLY A 7 -9.39 37.72 5.58
CA GLY A 7 -9.78 38.80 6.48
C GLY A 7 -11.06 38.54 7.30
N ILE A 8 -11.69 37.40 7.14
CA ILE A 8 -12.87 36.99 7.90
C ILE A 8 -12.43 36.00 8.98
N LYS A 9 -12.71 36.33 10.24
CA LYS A 9 -12.47 35.41 11.36
C LYS A 9 -13.50 34.28 11.36
N VAL A 10 -13.03 33.05 11.18
CA VAL A 10 -13.85 31.85 11.15
C VAL A 10 -13.58 31.01 12.38
N ILE A 11 -14.63 30.62 13.08
CA ILE A 11 -14.55 29.65 14.18
C ILE A 11 -14.41 28.26 13.54
N SER A 12 -13.34 27.55 13.84
CA SER A 12 -13.06 26.24 13.31
C SER A 12 -12.66 25.28 14.42
N GLN A 13 -12.98 24.01 14.26
CA GLN A 13 -12.52 22.97 15.14
C GLN A 13 -11.11 22.50 14.71
N ILE A 14 -10.25 22.22 15.68
CA ILE A 14 -8.97 21.58 15.38
C ILE A 14 -9.25 20.17 14.90
N PRO A 15 -8.73 19.76 13.73
CA PRO A 15 -8.92 18.39 13.26
C PRO A 15 -8.29 17.42 14.25
N VAL A 16 -9.00 16.35 14.54
CA VAL A 16 -8.47 15.20 15.28
C VAL A 16 -7.60 14.34 14.34
N ALA A 17 -8.01 14.25 13.07
CA ALA A 17 -7.24 13.57 12.04
C ALA A 17 -5.99 14.37 11.66
N GLU A 18 -4.89 13.68 11.54
CA GLU A 18 -3.60 14.23 11.14
C GLU A 18 -3.18 13.65 9.78
N ALA A 19 -2.49 14.47 9.00
CA ALA A 19 -1.99 14.05 7.68
C ALA A 19 -0.60 14.61 7.44
N SER A 20 0.14 13.97 6.56
CA SER A 20 1.41 14.44 6.03
C SER A 20 1.39 14.41 4.51
N LEU A 21 2.26 15.20 3.89
CA LEU A 21 2.40 15.25 2.44
C LEU A 21 3.88 15.34 2.06
N VAL A 22 4.27 14.53 1.09
CA VAL A 22 5.58 14.62 0.45
C VAL A 22 5.36 14.65 -1.05
N ALA A 23 5.88 15.67 -1.74
CA ALA A 23 5.88 15.75 -3.19
C ALA A 23 7.31 15.74 -3.71
N VAL A 24 7.59 14.85 -4.65
CA VAL A 24 8.92 14.64 -5.23
C VAL A 24 8.81 14.77 -6.75
N ASP A 25 9.78 15.44 -7.35
CA ASP A 25 9.91 15.46 -8.80
C ASP A 25 10.24 14.05 -9.32
N ALA A 26 9.45 13.55 -10.25
CA ALA A 26 9.59 12.18 -10.74
C ALA A 26 10.83 11.94 -11.60
N LEU A 27 11.39 12.98 -12.20
CA LEU A 27 12.56 12.89 -13.08
C LEU A 27 13.86 13.07 -12.30
N GLU A 28 13.89 14.08 -11.43
CA GLU A 28 15.10 14.49 -10.72
C GLU A 28 15.19 13.91 -9.30
N GLY A 29 14.10 13.38 -8.77
CA GLY A 29 14.02 12.91 -7.38
C GLY A 29 14.09 14.04 -6.34
N VAL A 30 13.95 15.30 -6.77
CA VAL A 30 14.05 16.47 -5.91
C VAL A 30 12.77 16.67 -5.11
N LEU A 31 12.92 16.94 -3.82
CA LEU A 31 11.80 17.26 -2.93
C LEU A 31 11.22 18.63 -3.29
N LYS A 32 9.96 18.69 -3.69
CA LYS A 32 9.24 19.92 -4.06
C LYS A 32 8.37 20.47 -2.92
N ALA A 33 7.77 19.58 -2.12
CA ALA A 33 7.00 19.96 -0.95
C ALA A 33 7.11 18.91 0.14
N TYR A 34 7.08 19.36 1.38
CA TYR A 34 7.14 18.50 2.56
C TYR A 34 6.31 19.11 3.68
N VAL A 35 5.34 18.35 4.18
CA VAL A 35 4.48 18.73 5.31
C VAL A 35 4.38 17.55 6.26
N GLY A 36 4.94 17.65 7.44
CA GLY A 36 4.99 16.58 8.44
C GLY A 36 3.75 16.47 9.33
N GLY A 37 2.85 17.46 9.31
CA GLY A 37 1.64 17.49 10.14
C GLY A 37 0.85 18.78 9.96
N PHE A 38 -0.28 18.91 10.67
CA PHE A 38 -1.17 20.06 10.56
C PHE A 38 -0.59 21.35 11.15
N ASP A 39 -0.03 21.27 12.37
CA ASP A 39 0.48 22.43 13.11
C ASP A 39 1.64 22.02 14.01
N PHE A 40 2.85 22.51 13.69
CA PHE A 40 4.07 22.19 14.42
C PHE A 40 4.03 22.67 15.90
N SER A 41 3.31 23.75 16.19
CA SER A 41 3.18 24.25 17.57
C SER A 41 2.40 23.29 18.48
N LYS A 42 1.51 22.48 17.88
CA LYS A 42 0.66 21.51 18.60
C LYS A 42 1.27 20.12 18.63
N SER A 43 1.90 19.70 17.55
CA SER A 43 2.57 18.42 17.46
C SER A 43 3.88 18.57 16.71
N LYS A 44 4.99 18.27 17.38
CA LYS A 44 6.33 18.23 16.78
C LYS A 44 6.62 16.91 16.07
N PHE A 45 5.69 15.96 16.12
CA PHE A 45 5.86 14.66 15.48
C PHE A 45 5.73 14.80 13.96
N ASP A 46 6.83 14.54 13.28
CA ASP A 46 6.89 14.53 11.83
C ASP A 46 6.36 13.19 11.29
N ARG A 47 5.14 13.20 10.77
CA ARG A 47 4.47 12.01 10.28
C ARG A 47 5.03 11.54 8.94
N ALA A 48 5.55 12.45 8.14
CA ALA A 48 6.14 12.09 6.86
C ALA A 48 7.42 11.25 7.02
N ALA A 49 8.24 11.59 8.03
CA ALA A 49 9.50 10.87 8.30
C ALA A 49 9.34 9.71 9.28
N ASN A 50 8.46 9.83 10.28
CA ASN A 50 8.48 8.95 11.44
C ASN A 50 7.25 8.04 11.60
N SER A 51 6.17 8.27 10.83
CA SER A 51 5.02 7.36 10.86
C SER A 51 5.35 6.04 10.19
N LYS A 52 5.16 4.94 10.92
CA LYS A 52 5.27 3.59 10.40
C LYS A 52 3.87 3.08 10.06
N LEU A 53 3.36 3.49 8.90
CA LEU A 53 2.07 3.07 8.41
C LEU A 53 2.23 1.96 7.38
N LEU A 54 1.28 1.03 7.36
CA LEU A 54 1.23 0.00 6.34
C LEU A 54 0.89 0.65 4.99
N PRO A 55 1.67 0.39 3.92
CA PRO A 55 1.47 1.04 2.62
C PRO A 55 0.18 0.60 1.91
N GLY A 56 -0.42 -0.52 2.30
CA GLY A 56 -1.59 -1.07 1.63
C GLY A 56 -1.33 -1.27 0.13
N SER A 57 -2.29 -0.93 -0.71
CA SER A 57 -2.17 -1.08 -2.17
C SER A 57 -1.08 -0.23 -2.82
N SER A 58 -0.47 0.73 -2.12
CA SER A 58 0.67 1.50 -2.62
C SER A 58 1.93 0.64 -2.82
N ILE A 59 1.96 -0.57 -2.27
CA ILE A 59 3.03 -1.55 -2.50
C ILE A 59 2.96 -2.19 -3.89
N LYS A 60 1.78 -2.24 -4.52
CA LYS A 60 1.56 -2.97 -5.78
C LYS A 60 2.46 -2.54 -6.94
N PRO A 61 2.71 -1.24 -7.20
CA PRO A 61 3.65 -0.84 -8.25
C PRO A 61 5.03 -1.51 -8.11
N PHE A 62 5.53 -1.70 -6.90
CA PHE A 62 6.81 -2.34 -6.64
C PHE A 62 6.76 -3.85 -6.91
N ILE A 63 5.64 -4.52 -6.58
CA ILE A 63 5.42 -5.94 -6.92
C ILE A 63 5.42 -6.12 -8.43
N TYR A 64 4.72 -5.26 -9.16
CA TYR A 64 4.65 -5.32 -10.62
C TYR A 64 6.00 -4.99 -11.25
N ALA A 65 6.74 -4.01 -10.76
CA ALA A 65 8.09 -3.72 -11.19
C ALA A 65 9.00 -4.94 -11.01
N CYS A 66 8.94 -5.57 -9.84
CA CYS A 66 9.65 -6.81 -9.55
C CYS A 66 9.28 -7.93 -10.53
N ALA A 67 7.99 -8.08 -10.86
CA ALA A 67 7.51 -9.07 -11.82
C ALA A 67 8.06 -8.78 -13.24
N PHE A 68 8.12 -7.53 -13.65
CA PHE A 68 8.66 -7.12 -14.94
C PHE A 68 10.18 -7.33 -15.02
N GLU A 69 10.94 -7.04 -13.97
CA GLU A 69 12.37 -7.36 -13.89
C GLU A 69 12.64 -8.87 -13.99
N ASN A 70 11.64 -9.69 -13.71
CA ASN A 70 11.71 -11.15 -13.75
C ASN A 70 11.02 -11.79 -14.95
N GLY A 71 10.90 -11.05 -16.06
CA GLY A 71 10.49 -11.57 -17.36
C GLY A 71 9.02 -11.45 -17.70
N LEU A 72 8.17 -10.95 -16.79
CA LEU A 72 6.80 -10.58 -17.11
C LEU A 72 6.78 -9.20 -17.80
N ASN A 73 5.63 -8.86 -18.40
CA ASN A 73 5.43 -7.56 -19.04
C ASN A 73 3.98 -7.08 -18.85
N PRO A 74 3.67 -5.81 -19.14
CA PRO A 74 2.32 -5.27 -18.96
C PRO A 74 1.21 -6.00 -19.72
N SER A 75 1.54 -6.76 -20.78
CA SER A 75 0.59 -7.56 -21.57
C SER A 75 0.45 -9.00 -21.07
N SER A 76 1.29 -9.44 -20.13
CA SER A 76 1.16 -10.76 -19.51
C SER A 76 -0.21 -10.93 -18.88
N ILE A 77 -0.83 -12.11 -19.08
CA ILE A 77 -2.19 -12.39 -18.63
C ILE A 77 -2.14 -13.25 -17.37
N PHE A 78 -2.90 -12.84 -16.37
CA PHE A 78 -3.17 -13.60 -15.16
C PHE A 78 -4.67 -13.83 -15.00
N ILE A 79 -5.03 -14.89 -14.28
CA ILE A 79 -6.44 -15.19 -14.00
C ILE A 79 -6.82 -14.50 -12.68
N ASP A 80 -7.66 -13.50 -12.75
CA ASP A 80 -8.31 -12.90 -11.59
C ASP A 80 -9.53 -13.76 -11.23
N GLY A 81 -9.36 -14.62 -10.26
CA GLY A 81 -10.38 -15.57 -9.82
C GLY A 81 -10.11 -16.04 -8.40
N PRO A 82 -11.09 -16.64 -7.73
CA PRO A 82 -11.01 -17.04 -6.34
C PRO A 82 -9.73 -17.81 -6.02
N ILE A 83 -9.12 -17.50 -4.89
CA ILE A 83 -8.01 -18.25 -4.30
C ILE A 83 -8.41 -18.60 -2.88
N ILE A 84 -8.12 -19.83 -2.49
CA ILE A 84 -8.24 -20.31 -1.13
C ILE A 84 -6.85 -20.76 -0.72
N PHE A 85 -6.32 -20.18 0.36
CA PHE A 85 -5.10 -20.65 0.97
C PHE A 85 -5.49 -21.43 2.23
N ASP A 86 -5.14 -22.71 2.20
CA ASP A 86 -5.15 -23.57 3.37
C ASP A 86 -3.72 -23.57 3.89
N ASP A 87 -3.43 -22.65 4.79
CA ASP A 87 -2.12 -22.53 5.42
C ASP A 87 -2.26 -23.01 6.87
N ASP A 88 -1.61 -24.13 7.19
CA ASP A 88 -1.60 -24.74 8.53
C ASP A 88 -1.08 -23.77 9.62
N LYS A 89 -0.48 -22.64 9.23
CA LYS A 89 0.02 -21.59 10.12
C LYS A 89 -0.99 -20.48 10.39
N LEU A 90 -2.06 -20.40 9.62
CA LEU A 90 -3.13 -19.44 9.82
C LEU A 90 -4.26 -20.11 10.61
N GLU A 91 -4.68 -19.52 11.71
CA GLU A 91 -5.83 -19.98 12.52
C GLU A 91 -7.16 -19.98 11.74
N SER A 92 -7.17 -19.43 10.51
CA SER A 92 -8.34 -19.35 9.65
C SER A 92 -7.97 -19.47 8.17
N ILE A 93 -8.87 -20.05 7.38
CA ILE A 93 -8.75 -20.13 5.92
C ILE A 93 -8.74 -18.71 5.34
N TRP A 94 -7.62 -18.29 4.75
CA TRP A 94 -7.51 -16.99 4.13
C TRP A 94 -8.15 -16.98 2.73
N ARG A 95 -9.17 -16.14 2.55
CA ARG A 95 -9.93 -15.98 1.32
C ARG A 95 -9.87 -14.54 0.84
N PRO A 96 -8.76 -14.10 0.22
CA PRO A 96 -8.65 -12.73 -0.26
C PRO A 96 -9.67 -12.45 -1.37
N ARG A 97 -10.12 -11.19 -1.44
CA ARG A 97 -11.04 -10.69 -2.46
C ARG A 97 -10.53 -9.37 -3.03
N ASN A 98 -10.98 -9.03 -4.21
CA ASN A 98 -10.85 -7.68 -4.75
C ASN A 98 -11.77 -6.72 -3.97
N ASN A 99 -11.41 -5.44 -3.92
CA ASN A 99 -12.24 -4.42 -3.24
C ASN A 99 -13.63 -4.28 -3.86
N SER A 100 -13.76 -4.54 -5.17
CA SER A 100 -15.05 -4.59 -5.86
C SER A 100 -15.92 -5.78 -5.46
N GLY A 101 -15.33 -6.81 -4.86
CA GLY A 101 -15.98 -8.10 -4.62
C GLY A 101 -16.11 -9.00 -5.86
N GLU A 102 -15.74 -8.51 -7.03
CA GLU A 102 -15.87 -9.19 -8.32
C GLU A 102 -14.55 -9.80 -8.79
N PHE A 103 -14.64 -10.77 -9.72
CA PHE A 103 -13.53 -11.38 -10.41
C PHE A 103 -13.67 -11.16 -11.91
N TYR A 104 -12.57 -10.81 -12.57
CA TYR A 104 -12.55 -10.41 -13.97
C TYR A 104 -12.04 -11.51 -14.91
N GLY A 105 -11.63 -12.68 -14.38
CA GLY A 105 -11.11 -13.78 -15.20
C GLY A 105 -9.73 -13.44 -15.80
N PRO A 106 -9.46 -13.85 -17.07
CA PRO A 106 -8.20 -13.53 -17.73
C PRO A 106 -8.03 -12.03 -17.92
N ILE A 107 -7.03 -11.43 -17.29
CA ILE A 107 -6.78 -9.98 -17.33
C ILE A 107 -5.28 -9.69 -17.52
N ARG A 108 -4.96 -8.64 -18.25
CA ARG A 108 -3.58 -8.19 -18.43
C ARG A 108 -3.06 -7.51 -17.16
N LEU A 109 -1.77 -7.62 -16.91
CA LEU A 109 -1.14 -7.00 -15.74
C LEU A 109 -1.33 -5.48 -15.71
N ARG A 110 -1.32 -4.82 -16.87
CA ARG A 110 -1.60 -3.38 -16.95
C ARG A 110 -2.98 -3.04 -16.38
N GLU A 111 -4.02 -3.71 -16.83
CA GLU A 111 -5.39 -3.46 -16.38
C GLU A 111 -5.55 -3.84 -14.90
N SER A 112 -4.92 -4.92 -14.50
CA SER A 112 -4.93 -5.38 -13.11
C SER A 112 -4.30 -4.35 -12.16
N LEU A 113 -3.19 -3.72 -12.55
CA LEU A 113 -2.57 -2.66 -11.75
C LEU A 113 -3.45 -1.41 -11.70
N ILE A 114 -4.03 -0.98 -12.84
CA ILE A 114 -4.94 0.17 -12.92
C ILE A 114 -6.14 -0.01 -11.98
N GLN A 115 -6.72 -1.22 -11.95
CA GLN A 115 -7.87 -1.55 -11.10
C GLN A 115 -7.46 -1.94 -9.67
N SER A 116 -6.15 -1.97 -9.40
CA SER A 116 -5.61 -2.34 -8.08
C SER A 116 -6.13 -3.69 -7.57
N LEU A 117 -6.17 -4.72 -8.45
CA LEU A 117 -6.69 -6.04 -8.11
C LEU A 117 -5.80 -6.75 -7.07
N ASN A 118 -6.43 -7.25 -6.02
CA ASN A 118 -5.71 -7.94 -4.94
C ASN A 118 -5.27 -9.34 -5.38
N ILE A 119 -6.17 -10.07 -6.02
CA ILE A 119 -5.94 -11.48 -6.40
C ILE A 119 -4.75 -11.62 -7.34
N VAL A 120 -4.66 -10.76 -8.36
CA VAL A 120 -3.55 -10.80 -9.31
C VAL A 120 -2.23 -10.43 -8.63
N SER A 121 -2.24 -9.46 -7.70
CA SER A 121 -1.04 -9.10 -6.93
C SER A 121 -0.53 -10.27 -6.08
N ILE A 122 -1.44 -11.01 -5.44
CA ILE A 122 -1.11 -12.22 -4.68
C ILE A 122 -0.49 -13.28 -5.60
N LYS A 123 -1.13 -13.54 -6.76
CA LYS A 123 -0.62 -14.51 -7.74
C LYS A 123 0.74 -14.11 -8.32
N LEU A 124 1.01 -12.81 -8.47
CA LEU A 124 2.34 -12.34 -8.85
C LEU A 124 3.39 -12.69 -7.81
N VAL A 125 3.15 -12.36 -6.54
CA VAL A 125 4.08 -12.73 -5.44
C VAL A 125 4.24 -14.25 -5.37
N GLN A 126 3.17 -15.00 -5.54
CA GLN A 126 3.23 -16.47 -5.56
C GLN A 126 4.07 -17.00 -6.72
N SER A 127 3.95 -16.43 -7.92
CA SER A 127 4.72 -16.84 -9.11
C SER A 127 6.19 -16.45 -9.01
N LEU A 128 6.51 -15.33 -8.39
CA LEU A 128 7.88 -14.88 -8.12
C LEU A 128 8.55 -15.69 -7.02
N GLY A 129 7.76 -16.09 -6.04
CA GLY A 129 8.21 -16.65 -4.77
C GLY A 129 8.60 -15.57 -3.75
N LEU A 130 8.31 -15.82 -2.48
CA LEU A 130 8.57 -14.89 -1.38
C LEU A 130 10.03 -14.44 -1.27
N PRO A 131 11.05 -15.34 -1.35
CA PRO A 131 12.44 -14.93 -1.23
C PRO A 131 12.84 -13.88 -2.27
N LYS A 132 12.39 -14.06 -3.51
CA LYS A 132 12.70 -13.17 -4.62
C LYS A 132 11.96 -11.83 -4.51
N THR A 133 10.70 -11.87 -4.04
CA THR A 133 9.92 -10.66 -3.76
C THR A 133 10.57 -9.82 -2.67
N ILE A 134 11.02 -10.45 -1.59
CA ILE A 134 11.74 -9.78 -0.50
C ILE A 134 13.06 -9.18 -1.00
N GLU A 135 13.82 -9.91 -1.83
CA GLU A 135 15.05 -9.40 -2.43
C GLU A 135 14.79 -8.15 -3.29
N CYS A 136 13.72 -8.15 -4.10
CA CYS A 136 13.32 -6.98 -4.87
C CYS A 136 12.98 -5.79 -3.96
N PHE A 137 12.22 -6.01 -2.90
CA PHE A 137 11.85 -4.94 -1.99
C PHE A 137 13.06 -4.32 -1.29
N LYS A 138 14.07 -5.14 -0.97
CA LYS A 138 15.35 -4.63 -0.45
C LYS A 138 16.06 -3.70 -1.44
N LYS A 139 16.00 -3.97 -2.73
CA LYS A 139 16.54 -3.05 -3.76
C LYS A 139 15.83 -1.69 -3.74
N TYR A 140 14.53 -1.67 -3.45
CA TYR A 140 13.73 -0.45 -3.30
C TYR A 140 13.83 0.16 -1.89
N GLN A 141 14.76 -0.30 -1.04
CA GLN A 141 15.04 0.21 0.31
C GLN A 141 13.85 0.10 1.28
N PHE A 142 12.97 -0.87 1.08
CA PHE A 142 11.97 -1.18 2.09
C PHE A 142 12.62 -1.74 3.35
N ASP A 143 12.16 -1.26 4.52
CA ASP A 143 12.63 -1.75 5.81
C ASP A 143 12.24 -3.23 5.99
N ASN A 144 13.21 -4.08 6.32
CA ASN A 144 12.97 -5.50 6.57
C ASN A 144 11.94 -5.75 7.68
N GLN A 145 11.79 -4.82 8.63
CA GLN A 145 10.80 -4.92 9.71
C GLN A 145 9.35 -4.77 9.20
N MET A 146 9.17 -4.17 8.03
CA MET A 146 7.85 -3.99 7.40
C MET A 146 7.48 -5.16 6.48
N LEU A 147 8.42 -6.05 6.16
CA LEU A 147 8.21 -7.15 5.22
C LEU A 147 7.79 -8.40 5.98
N THR A 148 6.54 -8.83 5.77
CA THR A 148 6.08 -10.13 6.26
C THR A 148 6.70 -11.27 5.45
N ASN A 149 6.90 -12.42 6.08
CA ASN A 149 7.47 -13.59 5.40
C ASN A 149 6.36 -14.56 4.93
N ASP A 150 5.27 -13.99 4.43
CA ASP A 150 4.10 -14.70 3.90
C ASP A 150 3.46 -13.93 2.74
N LEU A 151 2.41 -14.48 2.14
CA LEU A 151 1.74 -13.87 1.00
C LEU A 151 0.98 -12.57 1.34
N SER A 152 0.78 -12.22 2.61
CA SER A 152 0.19 -10.94 3.01
C SER A 152 1.07 -9.74 2.65
N ILE A 153 2.38 -9.98 2.37
CA ILE A 153 3.33 -8.97 1.88
C ILE A 153 2.80 -8.20 0.66
N CYS A 154 1.95 -8.82 -0.16
CA CYS A 154 1.38 -8.18 -1.36
C CYS A 154 0.26 -7.19 -1.06
N LEU A 155 -0.28 -7.21 0.14
CA LEU A 155 -1.34 -6.31 0.59
C LEU A 155 -0.88 -5.46 1.76
N LEU A 156 0.15 -5.94 2.50
CA LEU A 156 0.61 -5.39 3.78
C LEU A 156 -0.57 -5.00 4.68
N TYR A 157 -1.61 -5.85 4.67
CA TYR A 157 -2.67 -5.83 5.65
C TYR A 157 -2.32 -6.86 6.73
N THR A 158 -2.21 -6.43 7.97
CA THR A 158 -2.34 -7.37 9.09
C THR A 158 -3.81 -7.72 9.24
N SER A 159 -4.11 -8.95 9.56
CA SER A 159 -5.48 -9.42 9.84
C SER A 159 -6.18 -8.62 10.97
N ASP A 160 -5.42 -7.95 11.81
CA ASP A 160 -5.90 -7.11 12.92
C ASP A 160 -6.41 -5.71 12.50
N ALA A 161 -6.06 -5.22 11.31
CA ALA A 161 -6.48 -3.87 10.88
C ALA A 161 -7.99 -3.77 10.60
N ALA A 162 -8.72 -4.87 10.56
CA ALA A 162 -10.17 -4.91 10.40
C ALA A 162 -10.93 -4.73 11.74
N ASP A 163 -10.34 -5.11 12.87
CA ASP A 163 -11.00 -5.08 14.19
C ASP A 163 -10.85 -3.73 14.92
N GLU A 164 -9.83 -2.93 14.62
CA GLU A 164 -9.62 -1.62 15.26
C GLU A 164 -10.57 -0.51 14.76
N ARG A 165 -11.41 -0.77 13.74
CA ARG A 165 -12.38 0.21 13.24
C ARG A 165 -13.75 0.17 13.87
N LEU A 166 -13.97 -0.68 14.87
CA LEU A 166 -15.26 -0.87 15.56
C LEU A 166 -15.23 -0.62 17.07
N SER A 167 -14.20 0.05 17.59
CA SER A 167 -14.17 0.49 19.00
C SER A 167 -14.16 2.01 19.10
#